data_54efb33a2c304d54e0da2dff8db9d5b5
#
_entry.id   54efb33a2c304d54e0da2dff8db9d5b5
#
_cell.length_a   1.000
_cell.length_b   1.000
_cell.length_c   1.000
_cell.angle_alpha   90.00
_cell.angle_beta   90.00
_cell.angle_gamma   90.00
#
_symmetry.space_group_name_H-M   'P 1'
#
loop_
_entity.id
_entity.type
_entity.pdbx_description
1 polymer ?
#
loop_
_entity_poly.entity_id
_entity_poly.type
_entity_poly.pdbx_seq_one_letter_code
_entity_poly.pdbx_strand_id
1 'polypeptide(L)'
;QRVKIPVYPRRQVFDSQRNNGPCLTFGFDGGDRGGLYAECAFEVLQNGPVRLSLTPQFYIQRAIEKHGGNPLFMDNYGLKAKLAATLGPRTRLDGSAIFLNFDNFPNLAENDFRGNLRLRQSIGTHTLAGEYSYRDRLFNGSLGYQTVQSSLGAVLSSPVVPLGSSGINLSYQVGYQLINADTDRPDLLEAVRENNRIDLGRLQVSAALSRGFNLWEGKGLPRTPTQGLKYTRNPVIPFVKLALGVRGVGSYYSSDDRQNSIASSVGVEGQFGHFSRPFLDYTGFNVTYTQVGRDGISPYLFDRLVDLKVLSFGLVQQVYGPFRVGFQSAINLESREAISTNYTLEYSRRSYAIILRFNPERQVGSLTFKISDFNWNGTPEPFSGDVRTVEGGVRRSD
;
A
#
# COMPACT_ATOMS: atom_id res chain seq x y z
N GLN A 1 1.14 29.57 -20.67
CA GLN A 1 1.82 28.39 -20.09
C GLN A 1 2.04 27.36 -21.21
N ARG A 2 3.30 27.05 -21.51
CA ARG A 2 3.62 26.06 -22.56
C ARG A 2 3.61 24.67 -21.92
N VAL A 3 2.68 23.82 -22.35
CA VAL A 3 2.71 22.38 -22.08
C VAL A 3 3.88 21.80 -22.84
N LYS A 4 4.94 21.41 -22.13
CA LYS A 4 6.06 20.66 -22.70
C LYS A 4 5.74 19.17 -22.58
N ILE A 5 5.27 18.56 -23.65
CA ILE A 5 5.19 17.11 -23.78
C ILE A 5 6.62 16.64 -24.15
N PRO A 6 7.33 15.91 -23.30
CA PRO A 6 8.64 15.39 -23.66
C PRO A 6 8.47 14.21 -24.62
N VAL A 7 8.70 14.43 -25.91
CA VAL A 7 8.65 13.39 -26.95
C VAL A 7 9.81 12.38 -26.83
N TYR A 8 10.82 12.65 -25.99
CA TYR A 8 11.93 11.74 -25.66
C TYR A 8 12.39 11.94 -24.23
N PRO A 9 12.83 10.87 -23.53
CA PRO A 9 13.35 10.94 -22.15
C PRO A 9 14.76 11.57 -22.10
N ARG A 10 15.02 12.60 -22.89
CA ARG A 10 16.36 13.16 -23.14
C ARG A 10 16.91 14.03 -22.01
N ARG A 11 16.28 14.24 -20.94
CA ARG A 11 16.77 14.81 -19.67
C ARG A 11 15.71 14.58 -18.61
N GLN A 12 15.70 13.41 -18.04
CA GLN A 12 15.34 13.35 -16.63
C GLN A 12 16.46 14.11 -15.91
N VAL A 13 16.27 15.39 -15.68
CA VAL A 13 17.04 16.11 -14.70
C VAL A 13 16.63 15.47 -13.39
N PHE A 14 17.48 14.62 -12.85
CA PHE A 14 17.33 14.08 -11.50
C PHE A 14 17.52 15.24 -10.52
N ASP A 15 16.50 16.07 -10.41
CA ASP A 15 16.44 17.11 -9.39
C ASP A 15 16.28 16.40 -8.05
N SER A 16 17.17 16.69 -7.12
CA SER A 16 17.23 16.09 -5.79
C SER A 16 15.95 16.27 -4.95
N GLN A 17 15.02 17.09 -5.41
CA GLN A 17 13.72 17.36 -4.80
C GLN A 17 12.55 16.63 -5.49
N ARG A 18 12.81 15.84 -6.56
CA ARG A 18 11.77 15.16 -7.33
C ARG A 18 11.82 13.66 -7.11
N ASN A 19 10.66 13.09 -6.82
CA ASN A 19 10.43 11.64 -6.73
C ASN A 19 10.47 10.96 -8.13
N ASN A 20 11.49 11.23 -8.93
CA ASN A 20 11.65 10.60 -10.23
C ASN A 20 12.49 9.34 -10.05
N GLY A 21 11.85 8.23 -9.72
CA GLY A 21 12.43 6.91 -9.86
C GLY A 21 12.80 6.64 -11.33
N PRO A 22 13.51 5.53 -11.63
CA PRO A 22 13.80 5.16 -13.02
C PRO A 22 12.48 5.07 -13.80
N CYS A 23 12.49 5.59 -15.03
CA CYS A 23 11.32 5.59 -15.89
C CYS A 23 10.78 4.16 -16.07
N LEU A 24 11.65 3.18 -16.26
CA LEU A 24 11.27 1.80 -16.54
C LEU A 24 11.29 0.96 -15.25
N THR A 25 10.13 0.41 -14.90
CA THR A 25 9.94 -0.52 -13.79
C THR A 25 9.31 -1.79 -14.33
N PHE A 26 9.74 -2.94 -13.83
CA PHE A 26 9.14 -4.23 -14.12
C PHE A 26 8.34 -4.72 -12.90
N GLY A 27 7.16 -5.24 -13.17
CA GLY A 27 6.29 -5.82 -12.16
C GLY A 27 5.71 -7.16 -12.62
N PHE A 28 5.17 -7.89 -11.67
CA PHE A 28 4.40 -9.10 -11.90
C PHE A 28 3.03 -8.94 -11.21
N ASP A 29 1.96 -9.21 -11.92
CA ASP A 29 0.58 -9.20 -11.42
C ASP A 29 -0.22 -10.28 -12.15
N GLY A 30 -0.39 -11.43 -11.49
CA GLY A 30 -1.11 -12.58 -12.06
C GLY A 30 -2.61 -12.37 -12.21
N GLY A 31 -3.18 -11.38 -11.49
CA GLY A 31 -4.61 -11.07 -11.55
C GLY A 31 -4.97 -10.14 -12.72
N ASP A 32 -4.74 -8.85 -12.54
CA ASP A 32 -5.25 -7.82 -13.46
C ASP A 32 -4.47 -7.74 -14.77
N ARG A 33 -3.15 -7.97 -14.73
CA ARG A 33 -2.24 -7.77 -15.87
C ARG A 33 -1.85 -9.05 -16.59
N GLY A 34 -2.22 -10.20 -15.99
CA GLY A 34 -1.90 -11.52 -16.56
C GLY A 34 -0.40 -11.83 -16.52
N GLY A 35 0.31 -11.39 -15.46
CA GLY A 35 1.70 -11.77 -15.21
C GLY A 35 2.70 -10.61 -15.33
N LEU A 36 3.81 -10.85 -16.02
CA LEU A 36 4.91 -9.89 -16.15
C LEU A 36 4.50 -8.67 -16.99
N TYR A 37 4.81 -7.47 -16.47
CA TYR A 37 4.56 -6.21 -17.16
C TYR A 37 5.72 -5.23 -16.97
N ALA A 38 5.79 -4.24 -17.85
CA ALA A 38 6.69 -3.10 -17.74
C ALA A 38 5.89 -1.80 -17.67
N GLU A 39 6.35 -0.84 -16.92
CA GLU A 39 5.74 0.48 -16.83
C GLU A 39 6.77 1.60 -16.75
N CYS A 40 6.37 2.79 -17.20
CA CYS A 40 7.23 3.96 -17.18
C CYS A 40 6.43 5.19 -16.79
N ALA A 41 6.77 5.80 -15.66
CA ALA A 41 6.09 6.98 -15.15
C ALA A 41 6.63 8.28 -15.78
N PHE A 42 5.72 9.12 -16.26
CA PHE A 42 6.02 10.46 -16.81
C PHE A 42 5.22 11.51 -16.05
N GLU A 43 5.88 12.56 -15.59
CA GLU A 43 5.20 13.74 -15.08
C GLU A 43 4.86 14.67 -16.24
N VAL A 44 3.56 14.76 -16.55
CA VAL A 44 3.04 15.61 -17.66
C VAL A 44 2.91 17.05 -17.24
N LEU A 45 2.46 17.28 -15.99
CA LEU A 45 2.36 18.59 -15.37
C LEU A 45 3.18 18.62 -14.10
N GLN A 46 4.18 19.51 -14.04
CA GLN A 46 5.11 19.63 -12.91
C GLN A 46 5.14 21.02 -12.30
N ASN A 47 4.60 22.02 -12.97
CA ASN A 47 4.72 23.41 -12.57
C ASN A 47 3.41 23.91 -11.96
N GLY A 48 3.52 24.46 -10.73
CA GLY A 48 2.39 25.06 -10.04
C GLY A 48 1.68 24.11 -9.06
N PRO A 49 0.45 24.40 -8.68
CA PRO A 49 -0.29 23.68 -7.65
C PRO A 49 -0.81 22.31 -8.13
N VAL A 50 -0.73 22.01 -9.43
CA VAL A 50 -1.24 20.77 -10.02
C VAL A 50 -0.10 19.93 -10.57
N ARG A 51 -0.08 18.66 -10.20
CA ARG A 51 0.82 17.63 -10.73
C ARG A 51 0.00 16.53 -11.35
N LEU A 52 0.35 16.13 -12.56
CA LEU A 52 -0.25 15.00 -13.27
C LEU A 52 0.86 14.08 -13.73
N SER A 53 0.79 12.83 -13.28
CA SER A 53 1.68 11.75 -13.73
C SER A 53 0.89 10.74 -14.53
N LEU A 54 1.42 10.35 -15.68
CA LEU A 54 0.91 9.25 -16.50
C LEU A 54 1.94 8.12 -16.50
N THR A 55 1.46 6.90 -16.36
CA THR A 55 2.28 5.69 -16.35
C THR A 55 1.71 4.68 -17.33
N PRO A 56 2.11 4.73 -18.61
CA PRO A 56 1.78 3.67 -19.54
C PRO A 56 2.39 2.35 -19.11
N GLN A 57 1.65 1.28 -19.37
CA GLN A 57 1.99 -0.10 -19.03
C GLN A 57 1.96 -0.97 -20.27
N PHE A 58 2.87 -1.93 -20.35
CA PHE A 58 2.87 -2.99 -21.36
C PHE A 58 2.89 -4.36 -20.68
N TYR A 59 1.90 -5.19 -20.98
CA TYR A 59 1.69 -6.51 -20.39
C TYR A 59 2.43 -7.57 -21.20
N ILE A 60 3.69 -7.79 -20.84
CA ILE A 60 4.63 -8.63 -21.59
C ILE A 60 4.15 -10.09 -21.67
N GLN A 61 3.77 -10.66 -20.52
CA GLN A 61 3.35 -12.05 -20.47
C GLN A 61 2.04 -12.26 -21.23
N ARG A 62 1.07 -11.36 -21.08
CA ARG A 62 -0.19 -11.39 -21.83
C ARG A 62 0.04 -11.32 -23.34
N ALA A 63 0.94 -10.42 -23.79
CA ALA A 63 1.29 -10.30 -25.22
C ALA A 63 1.87 -11.61 -25.77
N ILE A 64 2.72 -12.31 -25.01
CA ILE A 64 3.33 -13.57 -25.42
C ILE A 64 2.30 -14.69 -25.43
N GLU A 65 1.55 -14.89 -24.34
CA GLU A 65 0.67 -16.03 -24.17
C GLU A 65 -0.60 -15.95 -25.02
N LYS A 66 -1.21 -14.76 -25.08
CA LYS A 66 -2.49 -14.56 -25.77
C LYS A 66 -2.33 -14.20 -27.24
N HIS A 67 -1.25 -13.51 -27.59
CA HIS A 67 -1.06 -12.92 -28.92
C HIS A 67 0.25 -13.34 -29.62
N GLY A 68 0.93 -14.38 -29.13
CA GLY A 68 2.17 -14.89 -29.75
C GLY A 68 3.30 -13.85 -29.82
N GLY A 69 3.32 -12.89 -28.91
CA GLY A 69 4.30 -11.80 -28.86
C GLY A 69 3.95 -10.59 -29.73
N ASN A 70 2.78 -10.55 -30.38
CA ASN A 70 2.35 -9.44 -31.20
C ASN A 70 1.96 -8.21 -30.32
N PRO A 71 2.68 -7.08 -30.39
CA PRO A 71 2.40 -5.90 -29.59
C PRO A 71 1.22 -5.06 -30.08
N LEU A 72 0.63 -5.34 -31.24
CA LEU A 72 -0.40 -4.50 -31.83
C LEU A 72 -1.77 -4.61 -31.18
N PHE A 73 -2.00 -5.60 -30.32
CA PHE A 73 -3.25 -5.76 -29.59
C PHE A 73 -3.37 -4.78 -28.43
N MET A 74 -4.47 -4.04 -28.37
CA MET A 74 -4.67 -2.96 -27.40
C MET A 74 -4.92 -3.46 -25.98
N ASP A 75 -5.30 -4.72 -25.77
CA ASP A 75 -5.42 -5.35 -24.47
C ASP A 75 -4.06 -5.67 -23.81
N ASN A 76 -2.94 -5.53 -24.56
CA ASN A 76 -1.59 -5.60 -24.01
C ASN A 76 -1.15 -4.30 -23.31
N TYR A 77 -1.97 -3.26 -23.34
CA TYR A 77 -1.61 -1.95 -22.81
C TYR A 77 -2.54 -1.53 -21.68
N GLY A 78 -1.97 -0.83 -20.73
CA GLY A 78 -2.68 -0.15 -19.66
C GLY A 78 -2.13 1.25 -19.44
N LEU A 79 -2.87 2.05 -18.67
CA LEU A 79 -2.46 3.39 -18.30
C LEU A 79 -2.88 3.68 -16.87
N LYS A 80 -1.93 4.13 -16.04
CA LYS A 80 -2.24 4.77 -14.76
C LYS A 80 -2.12 6.27 -14.90
N ALA A 81 -3.05 7.00 -14.32
CA ALA A 81 -2.99 8.44 -14.15
C ALA A 81 -3.06 8.77 -12.66
N LYS A 82 -2.15 9.62 -12.18
CA LYS A 82 -2.17 10.16 -10.82
C LYS A 82 -2.24 11.67 -10.88
N LEU A 83 -3.20 12.25 -10.19
CA LEU A 83 -3.42 13.67 -10.04
C LEU A 83 -3.15 14.08 -8.59
N ALA A 84 -2.38 15.13 -8.38
CA ALA A 84 -2.23 15.78 -7.10
C ALA A 84 -2.34 17.30 -7.30
N ALA A 85 -3.32 17.93 -6.67
CA ALA A 85 -3.56 19.36 -6.80
C ALA A 85 -3.67 20.01 -5.42
N THR A 86 -2.90 21.08 -5.20
CA THR A 86 -3.02 21.96 -4.04
C THR A 86 -3.95 23.10 -4.43
N LEU A 87 -5.21 23.03 -3.97
CA LEU A 87 -6.25 24.02 -4.30
C LEU A 87 -6.18 25.25 -3.40
N GLY A 88 -5.45 25.14 -2.29
CA GLY A 88 -5.24 26.22 -1.32
C GLY A 88 -4.30 25.77 -0.21
N PRO A 89 -3.97 26.64 0.76
CA PRO A 89 -3.01 26.34 1.81
C PRO A 89 -3.43 25.16 2.72
N ARG A 90 -4.72 24.84 2.73
CA ARG A 90 -5.29 23.77 3.58
C ARG A 90 -6.10 22.75 2.78
N THR A 91 -6.14 22.87 1.44
CA THR A 91 -6.98 22.03 0.58
C THR A 91 -6.13 21.32 -0.46
N ARG A 92 -6.22 20.02 -0.50
CA ARG A 92 -5.53 19.17 -1.47
C ARG A 92 -6.49 18.18 -2.10
N LEU A 93 -6.40 18.04 -3.42
CA LEU A 93 -7.10 17.05 -4.20
C LEU A 93 -6.09 16.03 -4.70
N ASP A 94 -6.33 14.76 -4.42
CA ASP A 94 -5.57 13.62 -4.94
C ASP A 94 -6.53 12.73 -5.73
N GLY A 95 -6.08 12.21 -6.87
CA GLY A 95 -6.87 11.31 -7.69
C GLY A 95 -5.98 10.27 -8.36
N SER A 96 -6.55 9.10 -8.61
CA SER A 96 -5.91 8.10 -9.46
C SER A 96 -6.93 7.41 -10.35
N ALA A 97 -6.51 7.07 -11.56
CA ALA A 97 -7.28 6.32 -12.54
C ALA A 97 -6.38 5.26 -13.15
N ILE A 98 -6.93 4.07 -13.38
CA ILE A 98 -6.22 2.93 -13.96
C ILE A 98 -7.11 2.37 -15.06
N PHE A 99 -6.58 2.36 -16.28
CA PHE A 99 -7.13 1.68 -17.42
C PHE A 99 -6.32 0.39 -17.62
N LEU A 100 -6.99 -0.75 -17.48
CA LEU A 100 -6.37 -2.07 -17.55
C LEU A 100 -6.43 -2.69 -18.95
N ASN A 101 -7.24 -2.11 -19.84
CA ASN A 101 -7.47 -2.59 -21.19
C ASN A 101 -8.00 -1.45 -22.06
N PHE A 102 -7.60 -1.40 -23.33
CA PHE A 102 -8.05 -0.42 -24.30
C PHE A 102 -8.75 -1.04 -25.52
N ASP A 103 -9.01 -2.36 -25.51
CA ASP A 103 -9.54 -3.09 -26.64
C ASP A 103 -10.89 -2.53 -27.12
N ASN A 104 -11.72 -2.09 -26.19
CA ASN A 104 -13.05 -1.59 -26.45
C ASN A 104 -13.22 -0.08 -26.20
N PHE A 105 -12.12 0.68 -26.21
CA PHE A 105 -12.20 2.12 -25.99
C PHE A 105 -13.02 2.82 -27.09
N PRO A 106 -14.00 3.73 -26.80
CA PRO A 106 -14.32 4.28 -25.47
C PRO A 106 -15.31 3.45 -24.64
N ASN A 107 -15.89 2.35 -25.16
CA ASN A 107 -16.86 1.49 -24.48
C ASN A 107 -16.14 0.48 -23.58
N LEU A 108 -15.52 0.99 -22.51
CA LEU A 108 -14.76 0.18 -21.57
C LEU A 108 -15.67 -0.82 -20.85
N ALA A 109 -15.26 -2.09 -20.80
CA ALA A 109 -15.91 -3.07 -19.95
C ALA A 109 -15.78 -2.70 -18.48
N GLU A 110 -16.68 -3.18 -17.64
CA GLU A 110 -16.71 -2.87 -16.21
C GLU A 110 -15.35 -3.15 -15.54
N ASN A 111 -14.61 -4.16 -16.00
CA ASN A 111 -13.32 -4.56 -15.45
C ASN A 111 -12.11 -3.71 -15.91
N ASP A 112 -12.28 -2.89 -16.93
CA ASP A 112 -11.16 -2.23 -17.61
C ASP A 112 -10.77 -0.91 -16.95
N PHE A 113 -11.61 -0.36 -16.08
CA PHE A 113 -11.36 0.92 -15.43
C PHE A 113 -11.53 0.86 -13.91
N ARG A 114 -10.64 1.56 -13.19
CA ARG A 114 -10.72 1.83 -11.75
C ARG A 114 -10.32 3.27 -11.50
N GLY A 115 -10.93 3.89 -10.49
CA GLY A 115 -10.58 5.26 -10.15
C GLY A 115 -10.92 5.64 -8.72
N ASN A 116 -10.18 6.59 -8.20
CA ASN A 116 -10.52 7.22 -6.93
C ASN A 116 -10.20 8.72 -6.96
N LEU A 117 -10.93 9.46 -6.16
CA LEU A 117 -10.75 10.89 -5.96
C LEU A 117 -10.90 11.20 -4.47
N ARG A 118 -9.97 11.99 -3.93
CA ARG A 118 -9.95 12.37 -2.53
C ARG A 118 -9.66 13.86 -2.39
N LEU A 119 -10.61 14.58 -1.83
CA LEU A 119 -10.46 15.98 -1.44
C LEU A 119 -10.18 16.06 0.05
N ARG A 120 -9.02 16.58 0.44
CA ARG A 120 -8.62 16.76 1.83
C ARG A 120 -8.65 18.22 2.21
N GLN A 121 -9.26 18.53 3.37
CA GLN A 121 -9.32 19.84 3.96
C GLN A 121 -8.80 19.76 5.40
N SER A 122 -7.76 20.55 5.71
CA SER A 122 -7.31 20.70 7.10
C SER A 122 -8.23 21.64 7.86
N ILE A 123 -8.79 21.17 8.98
CA ILE A 123 -9.69 21.91 9.87
C ILE A 123 -9.06 21.93 11.26
N GLY A 124 -8.39 23.03 11.61
CA GLY A 124 -7.56 23.08 12.80
C GLY A 124 -6.45 22.04 12.72
N THR A 125 -6.41 21.12 13.67
CA THR A 125 -5.46 19.99 13.71
C THR A 125 -5.97 18.73 12.99
N HIS A 126 -7.25 18.69 12.61
CA HIS A 126 -7.91 17.55 12.00
C HIS A 126 -7.88 17.65 10.46
N THR A 127 -8.08 16.50 9.82
CA THR A 127 -8.25 16.41 8.36
C THR A 127 -9.62 15.86 8.05
N LEU A 128 -10.42 16.62 7.32
CA LEU A 128 -11.65 16.15 6.67
C LEU A 128 -11.32 15.72 5.26
N ALA A 129 -11.67 14.49 4.89
CA ALA A 129 -11.49 13.96 3.55
C ALA A 129 -12.84 13.57 2.96
N GLY A 130 -13.23 14.17 1.81
CA GLY A 130 -14.27 13.66 0.94
C GLY A 130 -13.65 12.64 -0.02
N GLU A 131 -14.26 11.47 -0.17
CA GLU A 131 -13.72 10.36 -0.96
C GLU A 131 -14.77 9.80 -1.91
N TYR A 132 -14.35 9.57 -3.16
CA TYR A 132 -15.10 8.79 -4.13
C TYR A 132 -14.19 7.69 -4.67
N SER A 133 -14.70 6.47 -4.79
CA SER A 133 -14.00 5.39 -5.48
C SER A 133 -14.93 4.60 -6.37
N TYR A 134 -14.39 4.14 -7.49
CA TYR A 134 -15.04 3.25 -8.43
C TYR A 134 -14.16 2.03 -8.67
N ARG A 135 -14.70 0.84 -8.41
CA ARG A 135 -14.05 -0.47 -8.53
C ARG A 135 -12.77 -0.57 -7.73
N ASP A 136 -12.81 -0.11 -6.49
CA ASP A 136 -11.68 -0.20 -5.58
C ASP A 136 -11.41 -1.67 -5.21
N ARG A 137 -10.25 -2.17 -5.58
CA ARG A 137 -9.82 -3.53 -5.25
C ARG A 137 -9.07 -3.52 -3.94
N LEU A 138 -9.56 -4.28 -2.97
CA LEU A 138 -9.03 -4.35 -1.61
C LEU A 138 -8.58 -5.78 -1.30
N PHE A 139 -7.48 -5.91 -0.59
CA PHE A 139 -7.04 -7.20 -0.07
C PHE A 139 -7.50 -7.34 1.39
N ASN A 140 -8.41 -8.28 1.64
CA ASN A 140 -9.00 -8.49 2.97
C ASN A 140 -8.54 -9.83 3.56
N GLY A 141 -7.28 -9.89 3.97
CA GLY A 141 -6.72 -11.03 4.70
C GLY A 141 -7.01 -12.38 4.02
N SER A 142 -7.48 -13.35 4.80
CA SER A 142 -7.82 -14.70 4.32
C SER A 142 -8.98 -14.74 3.31
N LEU A 143 -9.77 -13.68 3.17
CA LEU A 143 -10.79 -13.57 2.13
C LEU A 143 -10.21 -13.20 0.75
N GLY A 144 -8.92 -12.84 0.69
CA GLY A 144 -8.29 -12.45 -0.56
C GLY A 144 -8.76 -11.10 -1.10
N TYR A 145 -8.76 -10.98 -2.43
CA TYR A 145 -9.17 -9.76 -3.10
C TYR A 145 -10.69 -9.59 -3.12
N GLN A 146 -11.14 -8.43 -2.69
CA GLN A 146 -12.54 -7.99 -2.70
C GLN A 146 -12.67 -6.69 -3.51
N THR A 147 -13.77 -6.52 -4.20
CA THR A 147 -14.04 -5.31 -4.98
C THR A 147 -15.16 -4.50 -4.35
N VAL A 148 -14.89 -3.23 -4.08
CA VAL A 148 -15.94 -2.23 -3.79
C VAL A 148 -16.29 -1.58 -5.10
N GLN A 149 -17.50 -1.83 -5.60
CA GLN A 149 -17.95 -1.35 -6.91
C GLN A 149 -17.99 0.17 -6.97
N SER A 150 -18.56 0.80 -5.93
CA SER A 150 -18.46 2.24 -5.74
C SER A 150 -18.51 2.60 -4.26
N SER A 151 -17.89 3.70 -3.90
CA SER A 151 -18.11 4.31 -2.59
C SER A 151 -18.01 5.83 -2.68
N LEU A 152 -18.88 6.51 -1.95
CA LEU A 152 -18.87 7.97 -1.78
C LEU A 152 -19.04 8.30 -0.31
N GLY A 153 -18.19 9.15 0.25
CA GLY A 153 -18.32 9.50 1.65
C GLY A 153 -17.32 10.53 2.13
N ALA A 154 -17.35 10.76 3.43
CA ALA A 154 -16.45 11.67 4.10
C ALA A 154 -15.89 11.04 5.38
N VAL A 155 -14.62 11.34 5.67
CA VAL A 155 -13.89 10.85 6.84
C VAL A 155 -13.20 12.04 7.53
N LEU A 156 -13.46 12.20 8.82
CA LEU A 156 -12.73 13.11 9.70
C LEU A 156 -11.70 12.31 10.47
N SER A 157 -10.42 12.71 10.36
CA SER A 157 -9.31 12.05 11.05
C SER A 157 -8.59 13.01 11.98
N SER A 158 -8.22 12.53 13.16
CA SER A 158 -7.36 13.27 14.09
C SER A 158 -5.89 13.20 13.66
N PRO A 159 -5.03 14.12 14.12
CA PRO A 159 -3.59 13.88 14.15
C PRO A 159 -3.27 12.77 15.17
N VAL A 160 -2.02 12.33 15.19
CA VAL A 160 -1.50 11.54 16.30
C VAL A 160 -1.29 12.46 17.50
N VAL A 161 -2.01 12.23 18.59
CA VAL A 161 -2.00 13.05 19.80
C VAL A 161 -1.25 12.31 20.91
N PRO A 162 -0.09 12.80 21.37
CA PRO A 162 0.58 12.24 22.52
C PRO A 162 -0.24 12.52 23.80
N LEU A 163 -0.49 11.51 24.62
CA LEU A 163 -1.22 11.64 25.88
C LEU A 163 -0.28 12.06 27.02
N GLY A 164 -0.02 13.34 27.13
CA GLY A 164 0.87 13.92 28.12
C GLY A 164 2.28 13.34 28.05
N SER A 165 2.88 13.00 29.20
CA SER A 165 4.22 12.40 29.32
C SER A 165 4.21 10.88 29.29
N SER A 166 3.05 10.24 29.09
CA SER A 166 2.91 8.77 29.16
C SER A 166 3.63 8.04 28.03
N GLY A 167 4.00 8.72 26.94
CA GLY A 167 4.52 8.10 25.70
C GLY A 167 3.45 7.32 24.92
N ILE A 168 2.18 7.42 25.31
CA ILE A 168 1.05 6.84 24.59
C ILE A 168 0.59 7.83 23.52
N ASN A 169 0.40 7.33 22.31
CA ASN A 169 -0.17 8.07 21.20
C ASN A 169 -1.61 7.64 20.96
N LEU A 170 -2.50 8.61 20.81
CA LEU A 170 -3.90 8.44 20.45
C LEU A 170 -4.12 8.92 19.02
N SER A 171 -4.88 8.18 18.25
CA SER A 171 -5.48 8.64 16.99
C SER A 171 -6.92 8.14 16.89
N TYR A 172 -7.79 8.91 16.23
CA TYR A 172 -9.17 8.52 16.00
C TYR A 172 -9.68 9.03 14.66
N GLN A 173 -10.70 8.37 14.15
CA GLN A 173 -11.41 8.80 12.95
C GLN A 173 -12.88 8.44 13.02
N VAL A 174 -13.69 9.22 12.31
CA VAL A 174 -15.11 9.01 12.11
C VAL A 174 -15.39 9.24 10.63
N GLY A 175 -16.17 8.35 10.02
CA GLY A 175 -16.52 8.47 8.61
C GLY A 175 -17.91 7.92 8.32
N TYR A 176 -18.57 8.53 7.33
CA TYR A 176 -19.80 8.03 6.73
C TYR A 176 -19.59 7.81 5.24
N GLN A 177 -20.02 6.65 4.73
CA GLN A 177 -19.85 6.27 3.34
C GLN A 177 -21.11 5.56 2.83
N LEU A 178 -21.53 5.89 1.63
CA LEU A 178 -22.45 5.11 0.82
C LEU A 178 -21.61 4.13 -0.01
N ILE A 179 -21.92 2.84 0.06
CA ILE A 179 -21.07 1.79 -0.49
C ILE A 179 -21.92 0.81 -1.29
N ASN A 180 -21.48 0.52 -2.51
CA ASN A 180 -21.96 -0.61 -3.31
C ASN A 180 -20.85 -1.66 -3.37
N ALA A 181 -21.10 -2.85 -2.84
CA ALA A 181 -20.12 -3.94 -2.82
C ALA A 181 -20.79 -5.31 -2.67
N ASP A 182 -20.00 -6.37 -2.87
CA ASP A 182 -20.46 -7.75 -2.82
C ASP A 182 -20.80 -8.18 -1.38
N THR A 183 -21.88 -8.98 -1.30
CA THR A 183 -22.34 -9.63 -0.06
C THR A 183 -22.60 -11.13 -0.30
N ASP A 184 -22.55 -11.90 0.76
CA ASP A 184 -23.00 -13.30 0.81
C ASP A 184 -24.32 -13.45 1.60
N ARG A 185 -24.99 -12.35 1.95
CA ARG A 185 -26.22 -12.28 2.70
C ARG A 185 -27.45 -12.29 1.75
N PRO A 186 -28.13 -13.46 1.57
CA PRO A 186 -29.28 -13.54 0.66
C PRO A 186 -30.48 -12.69 1.08
N ASP A 187 -30.61 -12.46 2.38
CA ASP A 187 -31.66 -11.66 2.99
C ASP A 187 -31.59 -10.15 2.70
N LEU A 188 -30.42 -9.68 2.26
CA LEU A 188 -30.19 -8.30 1.86
C LEU A 188 -30.29 -8.10 0.33
N LEU A 189 -30.42 -9.18 -0.41
CA LEU A 189 -30.48 -9.16 -1.87
C LEU A 189 -31.92 -9.16 -2.37
N GLU A 190 -32.14 -8.53 -3.50
CA GLU A 190 -33.44 -8.57 -4.19
C GLU A 190 -33.78 -10.01 -4.64
N ALA A 191 -35.08 -10.34 -4.70
CA ALA A 191 -35.55 -11.66 -5.11
C ALA A 191 -35.18 -11.99 -6.55
N VAL A 192 -35.20 -11.00 -7.44
CA VAL A 192 -34.70 -11.09 -8.81
C VAL A 192 -33.43 -10.23 -8.89
N ARG A 193 -32.28 -10.87 -8.98
CA ARG A 193 -30.99 -10.20 -8.90
C ARG A 193 -30.11 -10.50 -10.10
N GLU A 194 -29.39 -9.49 -10.56
CA GLU A 194 -28.36 -9.61 -11.60
C GLU A 194 -26.98 -9.93 -11.03
N ASN A 195 -26.76 -9.57 -9.76
CA ASN A 195 -25.47 -9.72 -9.10
C ASN A 195 -25.63 -9.90 -7.57
N ASN A 196 -24.54 -10.07 -6.84
CA ASN A 196 -24.53 -10.22 -5.37
C ASN A 196 -24.12 -8.91 -4.67
N ARG A 197 -24.49 -7.76 -5.19
CA ARG A 197 -24.15 -6.44 -4.64
C ARG A 197 -25.31 -5.83 -3.89
N ILE A 198 -24.97 -5.07 -2.86
CA ILE A 198 -25.91 -4.28 -2.07
C ILE A 198 -25.40 -2.85 -1.92
N ASP A 199 -26.33 -1.93 -1.77
CA ASP A 199 -26.09 -0.51 -1.50
C ASP A 199 -26.47 -0.17 -0.07
N LEU A 200 -25.49 0.10 0.80
CA LEU A 200 -25.74 0.50 2.18
C LEU A 200 -24.90 1.72 2.57
N GLY A 201 -25.50 2.54 3.44
CA GLY A 201 -24.74 3.51 4.23
C GLY A 201 -23.97 2.84 5.35
N ARG A 202 -22.70 3.24 5.56
CA ARG A 202 -21.85 2.79 6.68
C ARG A 202 -21.35 3.98 7.47
N LEU A 203 -21.68 4.03 8.76
CA LEU A 203 -21.03 4.87 9.74
C LEU A 203 -19.92 4.06 10.40
N GLN A 204 -18.69 4.56 10.35
CA GLN A 204 -17.56 3.90 10.99
C GLN A 204 -16.83 4.86 11.91
N VAL A 205 -16.56 4.37 13.14
CA VAL A 205 -15.78 5.08 14.16
C VAL A 205 -14.61 4.20 14.56
N SER A 206 -13.43 4.76 14.67
CA SER A 206 -12.28 4.03 15.20
C SER A 206 -11.41 4.91 16.08
N ALA A 207 -10.77 4.27 17.06
CA ALA A 207 -9.75 4.87 17.91
C ALA A 207 -8.61 3.90 18.12
N ALA A 208 -7.38 4.40 18.14
CA ALA A 208 -6.19 3.60 18.36
C ALA A 208 -5.28 4.25 19.40
N LEU A 209 -4.78 3.43 20.31
CA LEU A 209 -3.74 3.76 21.28
C LEU A 209 -2.49 2.97 20.91
N SER A 210 -1.34 3.60 20.91
CA SER A 210 -0.08 2.91 20.67
C SER A 210 1.04 3.46 21.56
N ARG A 211 1.97 2.57 21.94
CA ARG A 211 3.15 2.93 22.70
C ARG A 211 4.35 2.09 22.24
N GLY A 212 5.47 2.74 22.00
CA GLY A 212 6.74 2.11 21.71
C GLY A 212 7.71 2.24 22.90
N PHE A 213 8.50 1.20 23.12
CA PHE A 213 9.56 1.18 24.13
C PHE A 213 10.87 0.81 23.45
N ASN A 214 11.89 1.66 23.59
CA ASN A 214 13.24 1.29 23.20
C ASN A 214 13.82 0.39 24.29
N LEU A 215 13.95 -0.91 24.01
CA LEU A 215 14.52 -1.87 24.94
C LEU A 215 16.05 -1.80 24.93
N TRP A 216 16.61 -1.58 23.75
CA TRP A 216 18.05 -1.46 23.57
C TRP A 216 18.37 -0.71 22.29
N GLU A 217 19.44 0.08 22.30
CA GLU A 217 19.98 0.78 21.15
C GLU A 217 21.52 0.73 21.19
N GLY A 218 22.11 0.25 20.11
CA GLY A 218 23.57 0.19 19.94
C GLY A 218 24.11 1.46 19.29
N LYS A 219 25.40 1.45 19.01
CA LYS A 219 26.09 2.56 18.33
C LYS A 219 26.29 2.24 16.87
N GLY A 220 26.01 3.20 15.98
CA GLY A 220 26.35 3.10 14.56
C GLY A 220 27.86 3.15 14.33
N LEU A 221 28.33 2.53 13.24
CA LEU A 221 29.72 2.68 12.81
C LEU A 221 30.00 4.10 12.28
N PRO A 222 31.29 4.52 12.27
CA PRO A 222 31.67 5.79 11.65
C PRO A 222 31.19 5.92 10.21
N ARG A 223 30.80 7.14 9.83
CA ARG A 223 30.28 7.44 8.47
C ARG A 223 31.40 7.48 7.43
N THR A 224 32.07 6.37 7.22
CA THR A 224 33.15 6.21 6.23
C THR A 224 32.79 5.21 5.15
N PRO A 225 33.30 5.34 3.91
CA PRO A 225 33.03 4.40 2.82
C PRO A 225 33.44 2.96 3.09
N THR A 226 34.38 2.75 4.00
CA THR A 226 34.91 1.43 4.37
C THR A 226 34.19 0.79 5.56
N GLN A 227 33.38 1.57 6.29
CA GLN A 227 32.65 1.13 7.49
C GLN A 227 31.15 1.37 7.35
N GLY A 228 30.57 2.35 8.06
CA GLY A 228 29.12 2.54 8.14
C GLY A 228 28.41 2.88 6.84
N LEU A 229 29.14 3.35 5.80
CA LEU A 229 28.57 3.67 4.48
C LEU A 229 29.01 2.67 3.39
N LYS A 230 29.48 1.49 3.75
CA LYS A 230 29.99 0.54 2.75
C LYS A 230 28.90 0.01 1.83
N TYR A 231 27.74 -0.34 2.37
CA TYR A 231 26.60 -0.91 1.65
C TYR A 231 25.32 -0.08 1.79
N THR A 232 25.30 0.94 2.63
CA THR A 232 24.15 1.78 2.92
C THR A 232 24.50 3.26 2.86
N ARG A 233 23.52 4.10 2.63
CA ARG A 233 23.65 5.56 2.64
C ARG A 233 23.89 6.11 4.04
N ASN A 234 23.27 5.51 5.05
CA ASN A 234 23.42 5.89 6.45
C ASN A 234 23.91 4.68 7.24
N PRO A 235 24.73 4.89 8.28
CA PRO A 235 25.16 3.81 9.17
C PRO A 235 23.94 3.12 9.78
N VAL A 236 23.99 1.79 9.83
CA VAL A 236 22.98 1.00 10.53
C VAL A 236 23.22 1.14 12.03
N ILE A 237 22.19 1.50 12.77
CA ILE A 237 22.18 1.56 14.22
C ILE A 237 21.42 0.33 14.71
N PRO A 238 22.08 -0.61 15.42
CA PRO A 238 21.40 -1.75 16.00
C PRO A 238 20.40 -1.30 17.07
N PHE A 239 19.24 -1.94 17.13
CA PHE A 239 18.23 -1.65 18.16
C PHE A 239 17.28 -2.83 18.38
N VAL A 240 16.59 -2.80 19.51
CA VAL A 240 15.42 -3.64 19.81
C VAL A 240 14.34 -2.77 20.42
N LYS A 241 13.13 -2.84 19.85
CA LYS A 241 11.96 -2.09 20.31
C LYS A 241 10.79 -3.01 20.57
N LEU A 242 9.99 -2.68 21.58
CA LEU A 242 8.70 -3.28 21.85
C LEU A 242 7.61 -2.28 21.45
N ALA A 243 6.61 -2.72 20.74
CA ALA A 243 5.43 -1.94 20.37
C ALA A 243 4.16 -2.58 20.95
N LEU A 244 3.34 -1.77 21.58
CA LEU A 244 2.02 -2.15 22.06
C LEU A 244 0.97 -1.32 21.36
N GLY A 245 -0.14 -1.94 20.96
CA GLY A 245 -1.24 -1.26 20.31
C GLY A 245 -2.60 -1.82 20.72
N VAL A 246 -3.59 -0.93 20.84
CA VAL A 246 -4.99 -1.30 20.98
C VAL A 246 -5.79 -0.43 20.02
N ARG A 247 -6.69 -1.05 19.24
CA ARG A 247 -7.58 -0.34 18.33
C ARG A 247 -9.01 -0.84 18.51
N GLY A 248 -9.94 0.10 18.70
CA GLY A 248 -11.37 -0.15 18.64
C GLY A 248 -11.93 0.33 17.32
N VAL A 249 -12.84 -0.44 16.71
CA VAL A 249 -13.59 -0.07 15.50
C VAL A 249 -15.04 -0.44 15.69
N GLY A 250 -15.94 0.51 15.45
CA GLY A 250 -17.39 0.30 15.36
C GLY A 250 -17.86 0.64 13.95
N SER A 251 -18.54 -0.28 13.29
CA SER A 251 -19.15 -0.10 11.98
C SER A 251 -20.65 -0.40 12.08
N TYR A 252 -21.47 0.56 11.66
CA TYR A 252 -22.93 0.50 11.67
C TYR A 252 -23.45 0.70 10.26
N TYR A 253 -24.34 -0.16 9.82
CA TYR A 253 -24.84 -0.19 8.45
C TYR A 253 -26.33 0.20 8.42
N SER A 254 -26.80 0.74 7.30
CA SER A 254 -28.20 1.12 7.13
C SER A 254 -29.16 -0.08 7.06
N SER A 255 -28.64 -1.30 7.05
CA SER A 255 -29.39 -2.56 7.19
C SER A 255 -29.62 -2.97 8.65
N ASP A 256 -29.32 -2.11 9.63
CA ASP A 256 -29.29 -2.39 11.07
C ASP A 256 -28.22 -3.40 11.52
N ASP A 257 -27.39 -3.86 10.60
CA ASP A 257 -26.21 -4.67 10.93
C ASP A 257 -25.12 -3.83 11.61
N ARG A 258 -24.27 -4.51 12.37
CA ARG A 258 -23.10 -3.90 13.00
C ARG A 258 -21.93 -4.85 13.01
N GLN A 259 -20.73 -4.30 13.02
CA GLN A 259 -19.51 -5.02 13.32
C GLN A 259 -18.64 -4.17 14.23
N ASN A 260 -18.51 -4.57 15.49
CA ASN A 260 -17.66 -3.94 16.49
C ASN A 260 -16.43 -4.82 16.73
N SER A 261 -15.29 -4.21 16.94
CA SER A 261 -14.07 -4.96 17.22
C SER A 261 -13.13 -4.21 18.15
N ILE A 262 -12.36 -4.98 18.90
CA ILE A 262 -11.20 -4.49 19.66
C ILE A 262 -10.03 -5.38 19.28
N ALA A 263 -9.02 -4.78 18.68
CA ALA A 263 -7.76 -5.44 18.32
C ALA A 263 -6.67 -5.02 19.30
N SER A 264 -5.98 -5.99 19.89
CA SER A 264 -4.80 -5.77 20.72
C SER A 264 -3.59 -6.37 20.04
N SER A 265 -2.49 -5.64 20.00
CA SER A 265 -1.25 -6.07 19.37
C SER A 265 -0.05 -5.89 20.30
N VAL A 266 0.87 -6.85 20.26
CA VAL A 266 2.18 -6.78 20.87
C VAL A 266 3.22 -7.20 19.83
N GLY A 267 4.23 -6.37 19.65
CA GLY A 267 5.26 -6.62 18.65
C GLY A 267 6.65 -6.28 19.16
N VAL A 268 7.62 -7.07 18.75
CA VAL A 268 9.05 -6.79 18.94
C VAL A 268 9.68 -6.66 17.57
N GLU A 269 10.42 -5.59 17.37
CA GLU A 269 11.23 -5.36 16.17
C GLU A 269 12.66 -5.01 16.55
N GLY A 270 13.58 -5.39 15.71
CA GLY A 270 14.96 -5.04 15.94
C GLY A 270 15.87 -5.35 14.78
N GLN A 271 17.08 -4.86 14.90
CA GLN A 271 18.17 -5.19 14.00
C GLN A 271 19.48 -5.27 14.75
N PHE A 272 20.31 -6.22 14.35
CA PHE A 272 21.66 -6.45 14.85
C PHE A 272 22.68 -6.29 13.72
N GLY A 273 23.93 -5.97 14.12
CA GLY A 273 25.02 -5.74 13.18
C GLY A 273 24.95 -4.39 12.47
N HIS A 274 25.85 -4.19 11.51
CA HIS A 274 26.06 -2.88 10.92
C HIS A 274 26.00 -2.88 9.40
N PHE A 275 25.79 -4.05 8.78
CA PHE A 275 25.81 -4.22 7.33
C PHE A 275 27.07 -3.63 6.67
N SER A 276 28.22 -4.00 7.21
CA SER A 276 29.52 -3.44 6.89
C SER A 276 30.57 -4.51 6.56
N ARG A 277 30.51 -5.66 7.24
CA ARG A 277 31.39 -6.80 6.98
C ARG A 277 30.87 -7.63 5.81
N PRO A 278 31.72 -8.48 5.19
CA PRO A 278 31.35 -9.23 3.99
C PRO A 278 30.38 -10.39 4.24
N PHE A 279 30.22 -10.85 5.49
CA PHE A 279 29.41 -12.03 5.77
C PHE A 279 28.62 -11.89 7.06
N LEU A 280 27.32 -12.15 7.02
CA LEU A 280 26.36 -12.22 8.14
C LEU A 280 26.43 -11.08 9.17
N ASP A 281 26.80 -9.87 8.75
CA ASP A 281 26.93 -8.70 9.63
C ASP A 281 25.64 -7.89 9.79
N TYR A 282 24.50 -8.39 9.31
CA TYR A 282 23.21 -7.75 9.49
C TYR A 282 22.10 -8.77 9.58
N THR A 283 21.30 -8.63 10.63
CA THR A 283 20.04 -9.36 10.83
C THR A 283 18.98 -8.38 11.30
N GLY A 284 17.89 -8.23 10.55
CA GLY A 284 16.69 -7.50 10.96
C GLY A 284 15.57 -8.49 11.22
N PHE A 285 14.75 -8.24 12.22
CA PHE A 285 13.60 -9.09 12.54
C PHE A 285 12.43 -8.28 13.06
N ASN A 286 11.24 -8.82 12.89
CA ASN A 286 10.04 -8.39 13.57
C ASN A 286 9.16 -9.60 13.91
N VAL A 287 8.44 -9.53 15.02
CA VAL A 287 7.38 -10.49 15.39
C VAL A 287 6.28 -9.70 16.03
N THR A 288 5.06 -9.84 15.54
CA THR A 288 3.88 -9.16 16.09
C THR A 288 2.73 -10.16 16.20
N TYR A 289 2.14 -10.26 17.39
CA TYR A 289 0.92 -10.97 17.61
C TYR A 289 -0.23 -9.97 17.73
N THR A 290 -1.32 -10.24 17.03
CA THR A 290 -2.56 -9.45 17.07
C THR A 290 -3.72 -10.37 17.40
N GLN A 291 -4.52 -9.98 18.38
CA GLN A 291 -5.77 -10.64 18.72
C GLN A 291 -6.92 -9.66 18.59
N VAL A 292 -8.01 -10.10 17.96
CA VAL A 292 -9.21 -9.31 17.71
C VAL A 292 -10.40 -9.97 18.41
N GLY A 293 -11.08 -9.21 19.29
CA GLY A 293 -12.43 -9.51 19.72
C GLY A 293 -13.43 -8.86 18.78
N ARG A 294 -14.41 -9.60 18.29
CA ARG A 294 -15.44 -9.12 17.36
C ARG A 294 -16.83 -9.41 17.89
N ASP A 295 -17.74 -8.43 17.77
CA ASP A 295 -19.19 -8.54 17.96
C ASP A 295 -19.89 -8.09 16.69
N GLY A 296 -20.79 -8.94 16.17
CA GLY A 296 -21.45 -8.74 14.90
C GLY A 296 -20.56 -9.07 13.68
N ILE A 297 -21.15 -8.97 12.50
CA ILE A 297 -20.51 -9.30 11.22
C ILE A 297 -20.91 -8.24 10.20
N SER A 298 -19.95 -7.76 9.41
CA SER A 298 -20.23 -6.89 8.29
C SER A 298 -21.09 -7.57 7.24
N PRO A 299 -22.11 -6.89 6.70
CA PRO A 299 -22.86 -7.37 5.55
C PRO A 299 -22.01 -7.45 4.28
N TYR A 300 -20.89 -6.71 4.21
CA TYR A 300 -19.98 -6.72 3.10
C TYR A 300 -18.82 -7.68 3.29
N LEU A 301 -18.36 -8.30 2.21
CA LEU A 301 -17.18 -9.17 2.22
C LEU A 301 -15.87 -8.38 2.37
N PHE A 302 -15.79 -7.17 1.79
CA PHE A 302 -14.54 -6.41 1.74
C PHE A 302 -14.05 -5.90 3.09
N ASP A 303 -14.94 -5.65 4.07
CA ASP A 303 -14.57 -5.15 5.40
C ASP A 303 -14.92 -6.13 6.55
N ARG A 304 -15.31 -7.34 6.21
CA ARG A 304 -15.57 -8.41 7.17
C ARG A 304 -14.27 -8.83 7.87
N LEU A 305 -14.31 -8.85 9.17
CA LEU A 305 -13.19 -9.33 9.98
C LEU A 305 -13.24 -10.85 10.09
N VAL A 306 -12.30 -11.54 9.49
CA VAL A 306 -12.17 -13.01 9.52
C VAL A 306 -10.91 -13.46 10.25
N ASP A 307 -9.84 -12.67 10.19
CA ASP A 307 -8.54 -12.99 10.78
C ASP A 307 -8.51 -12.44 12.23
N LEU A 308 -8.95 -13.27 13.20
CA LEU A 308 -9.08 -12.83 14.60
C LEU A 308 -7.81 -13.03 15.43
N LYS A 309 -6.94 -13.96 15.02
CA LYS A 309 -5.65 -14.20 15.66
C LYS A 309 -4.56 -14.26 14.62
N VAL A 310 -3.74 -13.24 14.54
CA VAL A 310 -2.71 -13.10 13.51
C VAL A 310 -1.34 -13.05 14.14
N LEU A 311 -0.43 -13.91 13.67
CA LEU A 311 1.00 -13.82 13.92
C LEU A 311 1.70 -13.30 12.67
N SER A 312 2.29 -12.12 12.76
CA SER A 312 3.14 -11.57 11.71
C SER A 312 4.60 -11.65 12.14
N PHE A 313 5.46 -12.16 11.28
CA PHE A 313 6.89 -12.21 11.57
C PHE A 313 7.69 -11.97 10.30
N GLY A 314 8.90 -11.43 10.47
CA GLY A 314 9.80 -11.15 9.38
C GLY A 314 11.25 -11.30 9.80
N LEU A 315 12.07 -11.68 8.84
CA LEU A 315 13.52 -11.80 8.97
C LEU A 315 14.18 -11.20 7.72
N VAL A 316 15.17 -10.37 7.90
CA VAL A 316 16.05 -9.89 6.85
C VAL A 316 17.47 -10.22 7.25
N GLN A 317 18.16 -11.01 6.43
CA GLN A 317 19.52 -11.47 6.70
C GLN A 317 20.45 -11.04 5.58
N GLN A 318 21.59 -10.42 5.93
CA GLN A 318 22.71 -10.31 5.02
C GLN A 318 23.29 -11.70 4.79
N VAL A 319 23.46 -12.08 3.52
CA VAL A 319 24.08 -13.36 3.16
C VAL A 319 25.56 -13.18 2.89
N TYR A 320 25.87 -12.32 1.91
CA TYR A 320 27.25 -12.04 1.54
C TYR A 320 27.38 -10.63 0.93
N GLY A 321 28.35 -9.85 1.39
CA GLY A 321 28.62 -8.53 0.87
C GLY A 321 27.38 -7.64 0.89
N PRO A 322 26.98 -7.08 -0.26
CA PRO A 322 25.79 -6.21 -0.37
C PRO A 322 24.46 -6.97 -0.49
N PHE A 323 24.48 -8.31 -0.48
CA PHE A 323 23.25 -9.10 -0.67
C PHE A 323 22.53 -9.35 0.66
N ARG A 324 21.24 -9.07 0.67
CA ARG A 324 20.30 -9.41 1.75
C ARG A 324 19.14 -10.23 1.20
N VAL A 325 18.68 -11.19 1.97
CA VAL A 325 17.43 -11.91 1.73
C VAL A 325 16.45 -11.53 2.83
N GLY A 326 15.19 -11.36 2.47
CA GLY A 326 14.12 -11.02 3.39
C GLY A 326 12.94 -11.98 3.21
N PHE A 327 12.32 -12.28 4.33
CA PHE A 327 11.09 -13.04 4.42
C PHE A 327 10.18 -12.37 5.43
N GLN A 328 8.92 -12.16 5.06
CA GLN A 328 7.91 -11.65 5.97
C GLN A 328 6.60 -12.38 5.72
N SER A 329 5.99 -12.92 6.76
CA SER A 329 4.71 -13.61 6.65
C SER A 329 3.74 -13.16 7.74
N ALA A 330 2.46 -13.16 7.41
CA ALA A 330 1.35 -13.05 8.34
C ALA A 330 0.50 -14.32 8.24
N ILE A 331 0.23 -14.96 9.34
CA ILE A 331 -0.48 -16.22 9.44
C ILE A 331 -1.71 -16.04 10.32
N ASN A 332 -2.87 -16.51 9.86
CA ASN A 332 -4.04 -16.68 10.69
C ASN A 332 -3.84 -17.93 11.55
N LEU A 333 -3.76 -17.76 12.88
CA LEU A 333 -3.50 -18.86 13.80
C LEU A 333 -4.72 -19.79 14.03
N GLU A 334 -5.92 -19.36 13.64
CA GLU A 334 -7.12 -20.19 13.72
C GLU A 334 -7.23 -21.14 12.51
N SER A 335 -7.09 -20.62 11.30
CA SER A 335 -7.10 -21.46 10.09
C SER A 335 -5.73 -22.11 9.79
N ARG A 336 -4.65 -21.58 10.37
CA ARG A 336 -3.24 -21.95 10.10
C ARG A 336 -2.79 -21.65 8.66
N GLU A 337 -3.47 -20.76 7.98
CA GLU A 337 -3.16 -20.37 6.61
C GLU A 337 -2.35 -19.08 6.58
N ALA A 338 -1.49 -18.97 5.59
CA ALA A 338 -0.77 -17.74 5.31
C ALA A 338 -1.74 -16.69 4.73
N ILE A 339 -1.84 -15.55 5.38
CA ILE A 339 -2.59 -14.39 4.89
C ILE A 339 -1.79 -13.71 3.79
N SER A 340 -0.49 -13.53 4.01
CA SER A 340 0.39 -12.83 3.07
C SER A 340 1.83 -13.17 3.38
N THR A 341 2.60 -13.56 2.37
CA THR A 341 4.03 -13.85 2.50
C THR A 341 4.80 -13.05 1.47
N ASN A 342 5.82 -12.33 1.92
CA ASN A 342 6.69 -11.52 1.06
C ASN A 342 8.11 -12.07 1.08
N TYR A 343 8.64 -12.37 -0.08
CA TYR A 343 10.04 -12.68 -0.30
C TYR A 343 10.75 -11.46 -0.87
N THR A 344 11.94 -11.16 -0.37
CA THR A 344 12.75 -10.04 -0.82
C THR A 344 14.18 -10.50 -1.07
N LEU A 345 14.72 -10.15 -2.23
CA LEU A 345 16.16 -10.24 -2.51
C LEU A 345 16.65 -8.83 -2.79
N GLU A 346 17.62 -8.38 -2.05
CA GLU A 346 18.17 -7.03 -2.17
C GLU A 346 19.68 -7.07 -2.39
N TYR A 347 20.12 -6.34 -3.40
CA TYR A 347 21.51 -5.97 -3.61
C TYR A 347 21.65 -4.48 -3.33
N SER A 348 22.35 -4.12 -2.24
CA SER A 348 22.46 -2.75 -1.76
C SER A 348 23.87 -2.22 -1.83
N ARG A 349 24.02 -1.05 -2.41
CA ARG A 349 25.27 -0.26 -2.40
C ARG A 349 24.99 1.11 -1.83
N ARG A 350 26.03 1.87 -1.56
CA ARG A 350 25.93 3.24 -1.03
C ARG A 350 25.04 4.13 -1.91
N SER A 351 25.24 4.06 -3.23
CA SER A 351 24.59 4.95 -4.21
C SER A 351 23.37 4.34 -4.89
N TYR A 352 23.17 3.02 -4.82
CA TYR A 352 22.02 2.36 -5.44
C TYR A 352 21.66 1.04 -4.76
N ALA A 353 20.44 0.59 -4.99
CA ALA A 353 19.97 -0.74 -4.61
C ALA A 353 19.10 -1.34 -5.72
N ILE A 354 19.17 -2.67 -5.86
CA ILE A 354 18.27 -3.47 -6.70
C ILE A 354 17.48 -4.35 -5.75
N ILE A 355 16.17 -4.30 -5.83
CA ILE A 355 15.28 -4.98 -4.90
C ILE A 355 14.27 -5.77 -5.72
N LEU A 356 14.30 -7.10 -5.57
CA LEU A 356 13.28 -8.01 -6.07
C LEU A 356 12.35 -8.40 -4.92
N ARG A 357 11.04 -8.27 -5.14
CA ARG A 357 10.01 -8.70 -4.18
C ARG A 357 9.00 -9.58 -4.86
N PHE A 358 8.45 -10.54 -4.12
CA PHE A 358 7.39 -11.41 -4.59
C PHE A 358 6.46 -11.79 -3.44
N ASN A 359 5.15 -11.74 -3.71
CA ASN A 359 4.09 -12.18 -2.80
C ASN A 359 3.20 -13.18 -3.52
N PRO A 360 3.27 -14.46 -3.17
CA PRO A 360 2.51 -15.53 -3.85
C PRO A 360 1.00 -15.44 -3.59
N GLU A 361 0.56 -15.10 -2.38
CA GLU A 361 -0.87 -15.04 -2.04
C GLU A 361 -1.58 -13.91 -2.80
N ARG A 362 -0.91 -12.79 -3.00
CA ARG A 362 -1.41 -11.67 -3.81
C ARG A 362 -1.12 -11.81 -5.30
N GLN A 363 -0.26 -12.77 -5.67
CA GLN A 363 0.23 -12.97 -7.04
C GLN A 363 0.86 -11.69 -7.62
N VAL A 364 1.62 -10.96 -6.81
CA VAL A 364 2.29 -9.73 -7.23
C VAL A 364 3.78 -9.78 -6.94
N GLY A 365 4.55 -9.11 -7.78
CA GLY A 365 5.99 -8.96 -7.63
C GLY A 365 6.50 -7.66 -8.22
N SER A 366 7.71 -7.28 -7.84
CA SER A 366 8.35 -6.08 -8.38
C SER A 366 9.86 -6.21 -8.43
N LEU A 367 10.46 -5.63 -9.48
CA LEU A 367 11.88 -5.38 -9.56
C LEU A 367 12.09 -3.87 -9.54
N THR A 368 12.70 -3.37 -8.47
CA THR A 368 12.91 -1.94 -8.24
C THR A 368 14.39 -1.62 -8.26
N PHE A 369 14.77 -0.62 -9.04
CA PHE A 369 16.07 -0.01 -9.03
C PHE A 369 16.00 1.34 -8.29
N LYS A 370 16.74 1.47 -7.19
CA LYS A 370 16.77 2.66 -6.34
C LYS A 370 18.13 3.33 -6.38
N ILE A 371 18.18 4.62 -6.70
CA ILE A 371 19.40 5.42 -6.67
C ILE A 371 19.40 6.25 -5.38
N SER A 372 20.43 6.09 -4.53
CA SER A 372 20.47 6.67 -3.18
C SER A 372 21.22 8.01 -3.09
N ASP A 373 22.08 8.33 -4.04
CA ASP A 373 22.84 9.60 -4.05
C ASP A 373 22.01 10.81 -4.49
N PHE A 374 20.89 10.58 -5.11
CA PHE A 374 19.86 11.58 -5.33
C PHE A 374 18.91 11.53 -4.13
N ASN A 375 18.63 12.65 -3.47
CA ASN A 375 17.74 12.78 -2.30
C ASN A 375 16.32 12.28 -2.63
N TRP A 376 16.19 10.98 -2.81
CA TRP A 376 14.94 10.33 -3.12
C TRP A 376 14.20 10.01 -1.83
N ASN A 377 13.21 10.85 -1.51
CA ASN A 377 12.33 10.64 -0.36
C ASN A 377 11.12 9.72 -0.68
N GLY A 378 11.13 9.07 -1.85
CA GLY A 378 10.11 8.07 -2.20
C GLY A 378 10.27 6.84 -1.33
N THR A 379 9.28 6.52 -0.51
CA THR A 379 9.10 5.17 0.01
C THR A 379 8.78 4.29 -1.21
N PRO A 380 9.63 3.29 -1.56
CA PRO A 380 9.24 2.36 -2.59
C PRO A 380 8.03 1.61 -2.06
N GLU A 381 6.87 1.84 -2.65
CA GLU A 381 5.72 0.98 -2.42
C GLU A 381 6.16 -0.43 -2.80
N PRO A 382 6.10 -1.40 -1.88
CA PRO A 382 6.63 -2.73 -2.12
C PRO A 382 5.91 -3.47 -3.24
N PHE A 383 4.68 -3.08 -3.52
CA PHE A 383 3.81 -3.63 -4.55
C PHE A 383 3.02 -2.49 -5.17
N SER A 384 2.51 -2.67 -6.38
CA SER A 384 1.77 -1.62 -7.08
C SER A 384 0.76 -0.97 -6.12
N GLY A 385 0.81 0.35 -5.95
CA GLY A 385 -0.11 1.11 -5.10
C GLY A 385 -1.58 1.09 -5.55
N ASP A 386 -1.94 0.11 -6.38
CA ASP A 386 -3.26 -0.07 -6.95
C ASP A 386 -4.20 -0.83 -6.01
N VAL A 387 -3.65 -1.52 -5.00
CA VAL A 387 -4.41 -2.34 -4.06
C VAL A 387 -4.16 -1.85 -2.63
N ARG A 388 -5.22 -1.43 -1.98
CA ARG A 388 -5.20 -1.02 -0.58
C ARG A 388 -5.47 -2.21 0.34
N THR A 389 -4.84 -2.21 1.50
CA THR A 389 -5.07 -3.22 2.53
C THR A 389 -6.11 -2.71 3.51
N VAL A 390 -7.03 -3.58 3.91
CA VAL A 390 -8.00 -3.33 4.98
C VAL A 390 -7.46 -3.94 6.27
N GLU A 391 -7.24 -3.12 7.27
CA GLU A 391 -6.85 -3.57 8.61
C GLU A 391 -7.94 -3.21 9.61
N GLY A 392 -8.51 -4.23 10.26
CA GLY A 392 -9.54 -4.03 11.28
C GLY A 392 -10.79 -3.32 10.76
N GLY A 393 -11.19 -3.54 9.50
CA GLY A 393 -12.34 -2.91 8.87
C GLY A 393 -12.12 -1.44 8.48
N VAL A 394 -10.94 -0.89 8.72
CA VAL A 394 -10.59 0.50 8.38
C VAL A 394 -9.67 0.51 7.17
N ARG A 395 -10.01 1.28 6.14
CA ARG A 395 -9.11 1.51 5.00
C ARG A 395 -7.87 2.26 5.51
N ARG A 396 -6.71 1.69 5.30
CA ARG A 396 -5.46 2.38 5.58
C ARG A 396 -5.31 3.52 4.55
N SER A 397 -5.26 4.75 5.02
CA SER A 397 -4.91 5.89 4.18
C SER A 397 -3.38 5.95 4.11
N ASP A 398 -2.80 5.65 2.99
CA ASP A 398 -1.40 5.93 2.69
C ASP A 398 -1.17 7.43 2.48
#